data_7ae434943c5b23a50f86540fda49f718
#
_entry.id   7ae434943c5b23a50f86540fda49f718
#
_cell.length_a   1.000
_cell.length_b   1.000
_cell.length_c   1.000
_cell.angle_alpha   90.00
_cell.angle_beta   90.00
_cell.angle_gamma   90.00
#
_symmetry.space_group_name_H-M   'P 1'
#
loop_
_entity.id
_entity.type
_entity.pdbx_description
1 polymer ?
#
loop_
_entity_poly.entity_id
_entity_poly.type
_entity_poly.pdbx_seq_one_letter_code
_entity_poly.pdbx_strand_id
1 'polypeptide(L)'
;MSWLRICAVFAFVLGLAGCQTLQKVDRGLYQVAESVSEKDRVTGQRSLSMANRSAQIQQGNAYVEKIIANEKKHKRPVNAAVSRSQYLRLVRIFDRIHQISHLKNERWEPILIKRDSFNAFTTGGTYIVVHSMLMTDLKDDAELAAVVAHEIAHTVANHVYERQTHAQISALAGSNSARRSGYKAAFTHESEREADRIGILYAALAGYDPLAASRIWQRKYAAEGNARALFHHDHPVNAERYKEAYKVGKAVMPYYRKGHINPRSAQLLDNNVLWRKNSNEVAAGDGGGVAALLSTALGAYVQHQEAKVEERRQQNQARFVKAVQNGLKLESSRKAGNHVLETRWRYAVQGPVLKDMVMGMYLKRNGKIERYVDHVKGYIKPGQVFAARFEFPKDLHVNDLKKYEASFYLDDVQPAY
;
A
#
# COMPACT_ATOMS: atom_id res chain seq x y z
N MET A 1 25.87 -22.84 21.49
CA MET A 1 25.34 -21.91 22.51
C MET A 1 24.29 -20.91 22.00
N SER A 2 23.79 -20.98 20.75
CA SER A 2 22.82 -20.04 20.18
C SER A 2 21.36 -20.51 20.26
N TRP A 3 21.11 -21.81 20.23
CA TRP A 3 19.74 -22.36 20.21
C TRP A 3 19.01 -22.25 21.57
N LEU A 4 19.72 -22.37 22.68
CA LEU A 4 19.11 -22.26 24.02
C LEU A 4 18.65 -20.85 24.36
N ARG A 5 19.28 -19.81 23.79
CA ARG A 5 18.86 -18.41 24.02
C ARG A 5 17.60 -18.04 23.24
N ILE A 6 17.38 -18.66 22.09
CA ILE A 6 16.16 -18.47 21.28
C ILE A 6 14.94 -19.11 21.93
N CYS A 7 15.10 -20.31 22.51
CA CYS A 7 14.01 -21.00 23.21
C CYS A 7 13.61 -20.32 24.53
N ALA A 8 14.53 -19.69 25.26
CA ALA A 8 14.23 -19.00 26.51
C ALA A 8 13.41 -17.71 26.31
N VAL A 9 13.60 -17.02 25.18
CA VAL A 9 12.81 -15.81 24.82
C VAL A 9 11.38 -16.19 24.41
N PHE A 10 11.19 -17.35 23.78
CA PHE A 10 9.86 -17.83 23.37
C PHE A 10 8.96 -18.26 24.54
N ALA A 11 9.53 -18.78 25.64
CA ALA A 11 8.77 -19.23 26.81
C ALA A 11 8.18 -18.07 27.64
N PHE A 12 8.75 -16.87 27.55
CA PHE A 12 8.28 -15.70 28.33
C PHE A 12 7.10 -14.96 27.70
N VAL A 13 6.81 -15.18 26.42
CA VAL A 13 5.79 -14.44 25.64
C VAL A 13 4.40 -15.10 25.71
N LEU A 14 4.29 -16.34 26.16
CA LEU A 14 3.03 -17.12 26.15
C LEU A 14 2.06 -16.82 27.30
N GLY A 15 2.34 -15.85 28.18
CA GLY A 15 1.57 -15.59 29.41
C GLY A 15 0.57 -14.43 29.39
N LEU A 16 0.40 -13.67 28.31
CA LEU A 16 -0.41 -12.44 28.32
C LEU A 16 -1.46 -12.41 27.20
N ALA A 17 -2.68 -12.78 27.52
CA ALA A 17 -3.84 -12.76 26.62
C ALA A 17 -4.63 -11.44 26.71
N GLY A 18 -4.84 -10.76 25.58
CA GLY A 18 -5.73 -9.60 25.43
C GLY A 18 -5.48 -8.84 24.14
N CYS A 19 -6.52 -8.46 23.40
CA CYS A 19 -6.42 -7.85 22.06
C CYS A 19 -5.61 -6.54 21.97
N GLN A 20 -5.42 -5.81 23.09
CA GLN A 20 -4.50 -4.67 23.16
C GLN A 20 -3.02 -5.09 23.35
N THR A 21 -2.79 -6.33 23.73
CA THR A 21 -1.46 -6.91 23.93
C THR A 21 -0.81 -7.32 22.62
N LEU A 22 -1.59 -7.67 21.56
CA LEU A 22 -1.03 -8.05 20.25
C LEU A 22 -0.25 -6.91 19.60
N GLN A 23 -0.71 -5.65 19.71
CA GLN A 23 0.06 -4.50 19.19
C GLN A 23 1.31 -4.20 20.04
N LYS A 24 1.30 -4.50 21.34
CA LYS A 24 2.48 -4.36 22.22
C LYS A 24 3.46 -5.51 22.06
N VAL A 25 2.96 -6.73 21.81
CA VAL A 25 3.78 -7.91 21.48
C VAL A 25 4.45 -7.73 20.11
N ASP A 26 3.75 -7.16 19.14
CA ASP A 26 4.31 -6.82 17.83
C ASP A 26 5.48 -5.83 17.96
N ARG A 27 5.35 -4.79 18.80
CA ARG A 27 6.47 -3.86 19.11
C ARG A 27 7.61 -4.52 19.89
N GLY A 28 7.31 -5.43 20.80
CA GLY A 28 8.32 -6.16 21.58
C GLY A 28 9.10 -7.16 20.72
N LEU A 29 8.42 -7.87 19.83
CA LEU A 29 9.05 -8.73 18.82
C LEU A 29 9.87 -7.90 17.81
N TYR A 30 9.41 -6.71 17.46
CA TYR A 30 10.14 -5.76 16.63
C TYR A 30 11.47 -5.35 17.28
N GLN A 31 11.46 -4.99 18.57
CA GLN A 31 12.68 -4.60 19.32
C GLN A 31 13.68 -5.75 19.49
N VAL A 32 13.22 -6.99 19.68
CA VAL A 32 14.12 -8.18 19.75
C VAL A 32 14.67 -8.51 18.38
N ALA A 33 13.88 -8.38 17.35
CA ALA A 33 14.30 -8.63 15.98
C ALA A 33 15.24 -7.51 15.45
N GLU A 34 15.08 -6.27 15.92
CA GLU A 34 16.01 -5.16 15.66
C GLU A 34 17.44 -5.44 16.11
N SER A 35 17.63 -6.30 17.14
CA SER A 35 18.95 -6.73 17.61
C SER A 35 19.65 -7.75 16.71
N VAL A 36 18.93 -8.34 15.74
CA VAL A 36 19.45 -9.41 14.83
C VAL A 36 19.53 -8.92 13.37
N SER A 37 19.21 -7.66 13.10
CA SER A 37 19.05 -7.11 11.75
C SER A 37 20.31 -6.45 11.20
N GLU A 38 20.53 -6.57 9.87
CA GLU A 38 21.55 -5.82 9.15
C GLU A 38 21.10 -4.36 8.94
N LYS A 39 22.06 -3.42 8.94
CA LYS A 39 21.79 -2.03 8.57
C LYS A 39 21.49 -1.93 7.08
N ASP A 40 20.37 -1.34 6.74
CA ASP A 40 20.07 -0.93 5.37
C ASP A 40 21.16 0.03 4.85
N ARG A 41 21.59 -0.21 3.62
CA ARG A 41 22.70 0.52 2.99
C ARG A 41 22.34 1.97 2.64
N VAL A 42 21.05 2.29 2.54
CA VAL A 42 20.58 3.61 2.10
C VAL A 42 20.22 4.49 3.28
N THR A 43 19.40 3.97 4.17
CA THR A 43 18.83 4.75 5.28
C THR A 43 19.62 4.61 6.55
N GLY A 44 20.48 3.58 6.64
CA GLY A 44 21.18 3.20 7.86
C GLY A 44 20.23 2.65 8.94
N GLN A 45 18.94 2.50 8.62
CA GLN A 45 17.97 1.84 9.49
C GLN A 45 18.25 0.34 9.51
N ARG A 46 17.89 -0.31 10.59
CA ARG A 46 18.03 -1.76 10.68
C ARG A 46 16.80 -2.43 10.10
N SER A 47 16.97 -3.20 9.02
CA SER A 47 15.90 -4.00 8.44
C SER A 47 15.93 -5.43 8.98
N LEU A 48 14.76 -5.96 9.25
CA LEU A 48 14.56 -7.30 9.78
C LEU A 48 14.65 -8.32 8.66
N SER A 49 15.84 -8.64 8.21
CA SER A 49 16.05 -9.67 7.19
C SER A 49 16.84 -10.84 7.73
N MET A 50 16.21 -12.01 7.78
CA MET A 50 16.89 -13.28 8.12
C MET A 50 17.69 -13.86 6.95
N ALA A 51 17.58 -13.29 5.75
CA ALA A 51 18.24 -13.76 4.54
C ALA A 51 19.32 -12.76 4.07
N ASN A 52 20.55 -13.25 3.87
CA ASN A 52 21.59 -12.45 3.23
C ASN A 52 21.25 -12.18 1.74
N ARG A 53 21.92 -11.20 1.12
CA ARG A 53 21.64 -10.78 -0.26
C ARG A 53 21.68 -11.92 -1.27
N SER A 54 22.59 -12.88 -1.14
CA SER A 54 22.68 -14.05 -2.04
C SER A 54 21.44 -14.94 -1.94
N ALA A 55 20.98 -15.24 -0.73
CA ALA A 55 19.75 -16.01 -0.52
C ALA A 55 18.51 -15.26 -1.04
N GLN A 56 18.48 -13.94 -0.88
CA GLN A 56 17.42 -13.09 -1.43
C GLN A 56 17.36 -13.19 -2.96
N ILE A 57 18.50 -13.05 -3.62
CA ILE A 57 18.59 -13.18 -5.09
C ILE A 57 18.11 -14.56 -5.52
N GLN A 58 18.59 -15.63 -4.91
CA GLN A 58 18.21 -17.00 -5.26
C GLN A 58 16.69 -17.22 -5.13
N GLN A 59 16.10 -16.84 -4.01
CA GLN A 59 14.67 -17.05 -3.75
C GLN A 59 13.80 -16.15 -4.65
N GLY A 60 14.15 -14.88 -4.75
CA GLY A 60 13.41 -13.90 -5.55
C GLY A 60 13.44 -14.26 -7.04
N ASN A 61 14.60 -14.66 -7.56
CA ASN A 61 14.75 -15.07 -8.96
C ASN A 61 13.99 -16.36 -9.25
N ALA A 62 14.08 -17.37 -8.39
CA ALA A 62 13.33 -18.61 -8.56
C ALA A 62 11.81 -18.38 -8.65
N TYR A 63 11.29 -17.36 -7.93
CA TYR A 63 9.88 -17.01 -8.04
C TYR A 63 9.52 -16.41 -9.40
N VAL A 64 10.33 -15.48 -9.93
CA VAL A 64 10.09 -14.86 -11.24
C VAL A 64 10.27 -15.89 -12.36
N GLU A 65 11.25 -16.76 -12.27
CA GLU A 65 11.45 -17.86 -13.22
C GLU A 65 10.24 -18.79 -13.30
N LYS A 66 9.60 -19.09 -12.16
CA LYS A 66 8.31 -19.82 -12.13
C LYS A 66 7.20 -19.06 -12.85
N ILE A 67 7.13 -17.74 -12.69
CA ILE A 67 6.17 -16.91 -13.44
C ILE A 67 6.44 -17.05 -14.94
N ILE A 68 7.68 -16.85 -15.39
CA ILE A 68 8.07 -16.95 -16.80
C ILE A 68 7.77 -18.34 -17.36
N ALA A 69 8.11 -19.41 -16.61
CA ALA A 69 7.80 -20.78 -17.02
C ALA A 69 6.29 -21.01 -17.16
N ASN A 70 5.49 -20.47 -16.23
CA ASN A 70 4.03 -20.56 -16.31
C ASN A 70 3.46 -19.79 -17.51
N GLU A 71 4.00 -18.61 -17.84
CA GLU A 71 3.62 -17.89 -19.07
C GLU A 71 3.92 -18.72 -20.31
N LYS A 72 5.13 -19.28 -20.40
CA LYS A 72 5.54 -20.15 -21.51
C LYS A 72 4.64 -21.40 -21.64
N LYS A 73 4.35 -22.07 -20.52
CA LYS A 73 3.45 -23.24 -20.49
C LYS A 73 2.07 -22.93 -21.07
N HIS A 74 1.54 -21.74 -20.81
CA HIS A 74 0.24 -21.30 -21.31
C HIS A 74 0.33 -20.53 -22.63
N LYS A 75 1.48 -20.57 -23.33
CA LYS A 75 1.73 -19.87 -24.61
C LYS A 75 1.44 -18.36 -24.55
N ARG A 76 1.62 -17.75 -23.36
CA ARG A 76 1.47 -16.30 -23.19
C ARG A 76 2.79 -15.58 -23.45
N PRO A 77 2.76 -14.45 -24.16
CA PRO A 77 3.98 -13.73 -24.54
C PRO A 77 4.64 -13.07 -23.31
N VAL A 78 5.98 -12.96 -23.39
CA VAL A 78 6.84 -12.31 -22.40
C VAL A 78 7.79 -11.36 -23.12
N ASN A 79 8.14 -10.24 -22.52
CA ASN A 79 9.11 -9.26 -23.01
C ASN A 79 8.75 -8.70 -24.40
N ALA A 80 9.67 -8.72 -25.34
CA ALA A 80 9.46 -8.20 -26.69
C ALA A 80 8.31 -8.88 -27.45
N ALA A 81 7.95 -10.12 -27.08
CA ALA A 81 6.80 -10.82 -27.66
C ALA A 81 5.45 -10.26 -27.18
N VAL A 82 5.41 -9.55 -26.06
CA VAL A 82 4.20 -8.79 -25.62
C VAL A 82 4.01 -7.56 -26.50
N SER A 83 5.06 -6.73 -26.57
CA SER A 83 5.17 -5.55 -27.43
C SER A 83 6.63 -5.12 -27.48
N ARG A 84 7.25 -5.19 -28.65
CA ARG A 84 8.66 -4.80 -28.83
C ARG A 84 8.92 -3.35 -28.42
N SER A 85 8.06 -2.43 -28.80
CA SER A 85 8.22 -1.00 -28.51
C SER A 85 8.12 -0.72 -26.99
N GLN A 86 7.12 -1.30 -26.32
CA GLN A 86 6.94 -1.16 -24.86
C GLN A 86 8.11 -1.79 -24.11
N TYR A 87 8.58 -2.96 -24.53
CA TYR A 87 9.70 -3.62 -23.87
C TYR A 87 11.00 -2.83 -24.03
N LEU A 88 11.32 -2.33 -25.23
CA LEU A 88 12.50 -1.49 -25.42
C LEU A 88 12.42 -0.17 -24.64
N ARG A 89 11.22 0.42 -24.54
CA ARG A 89 10.98 1.58 -23.67
C ARG A 89 11.25 1.25 -22.21
N LEU A 90 10.75 0.12 -21.71
CA LEU A 90 10.97 -0.35 -20.35
C LEU A 90 12.44 -0.58 -20.06
N VAL A 91 13.15 -1.33 -20.92
CA VAL A 91 14.60 -1.60 -20.79
C VAL A 91 15.39 -0.29 -20.73
N ARG A 92 15.16 0.64 -21.64
CA ARG A 92 15.87 1.94 -21.65
C ARG A 92 15.69 2.72 -20.35
N ILE A 93 14.47 2.77 -19.82
CA ILE A 93 14.17 3.48 -18.57
C ILE A 93 14.78 2.76 -17.39
N PHE A 94 14.63 1.44 -17.35
CA PHE A 94 15.19 0.57 -16.31
C PHE A 94 16.72 0.71 -16.23
N ASP A 95 17.44 0.51 -17.33
CA ASP A 95 18.91 0.58 -17.38
C ASP A 95 19.42 1.92 -16.87
N ARG A 96 18.72 2.98 -17.23
CA ARG A 96 19.08 4.34 -16.85
C ARG A 96 18.93 4.61 -15.34
N ILE A 97 17.98 3.97 -14.69
CA ILE A 97 17.78 4.05 -13.22
C ILE A 97 18.72 3.10 -12.52
N HIS A 98 18.82 1.86 -13.01
CA HIS A 98 19.62 0.82 -12.38
C HIS A 98 21.10 1.21 -12.30
N GLN A 99 21.68 1.78 -13.34
CA GLN A 99 23.11 2.16 -13.40
C GLN A 99 23.52 3.21 -12.36
N ILE A 100 22.57 3.97 -11.80
CA ILE A 100 22.84 4.95 -10.74
C ILE A 100 22.41 4.43 -9.36
N SER A 101 21.70 3.32 -9.27
CA SER A 101 21.19 2.81 -8.01
C SER A 101 22.29 2.19 -7.14
N HIS A 102 21.98 1.94 -5.86
CA HIS A 102 22.86 1.22 -4.96
C HIS A 102 23.11 -0.24 -5.38
N LEU A 103 22.30 -0.79 -6.29
CA LEU A 103 22.39 -2.16 -6.82
C LEU A 103 23.01 -2.22 -8.22
N LYS A 104 23.61 -1.14 -8.70
CA LYS A 104 24.20 -1.02 -10.05
C LYS A 104 25.22 -2.09 -10.42
N ASN A 105 25.83 -2.74 -9.43
CA ASN A 105 26.82 -3.79 -9.64
C ASN A 105 26.19 -5.19 -9.73
N GLU A 106 24.89 -5.33 -9.53
CA GLU A 106 24.14 -6.56 -9.69
C GLU A 106 23.57 -6.64 -11.11
N ARG A 107 23.49 -7.86 -11.65
CA ARG A 107 22.88 -8.04 -12.99
C ARG A 107 21.36 -8.16 -12.85
N TRP A 108 20.66 -7.13 -13.27
CA TRP A 108 19.20 -7.05 -13.21
C TRP A 108 18.55 -7.07 -14.58
N GLU A 109 17.31 -7.57 -14.65
CA GLU A 109 16.54 -7.61 -15.89
C GLU A 109 15.08 -7.21 -15.64
N PRO A 110 14.50 -6.32 -16.46
CA PRO A 110 13.07 -6.04 -16.45
C PRO A 110 12.33 -7.11 -17.26
N ILE A 111 11.21 -7.60 -16.72
CA ILE A 111 10.34 -8.58 -17.35
C ILE A 111 8.98 -7.94 -17.64
N LEU A 112 8.56 -7.95 -18.91
CA LEU A 112 7.24 -7.51 -19.33
C LEU A 112 6.33 -8.72 -19.56
N ILE A 113 5.19 -8.78 -18.85
CA ILE A 113 4.19 -9.82 -19.03
C ILE A 113 2.85 -9.22 -19.46
N LYS A 114 2.08 -9.99 -20.26
CA LYS A 114 0.77 -9.56 -20.70
C LYS A 114 -0.25 -9.73 -19.58
N ARG A 115 -0.64 -8.64 -18.92
CA ARG A 115 -1.66 -8.58 -17.86
C ARG A 115 -2.47 -7.31 -17.99
N ASP A 116 -3.78 -7.47 -17.76
CA ASP A 116 -4.74 -6.37 -17.74
C ASP A 116 -4.93 -5.85 -16.31
N SER A 117 -3.81 -5.45 -15.71
CA SER A 117 -3.78 -4.81 -14.39
C SER A 117 -2.64 -3.81 -14.32
N PHE A 118 -2.89 -2.68 -13.66
CA PHE A 118 -1.89 -1.65 -13.43
C PHE A 118 -0.97 -2.11 -12.30
N ASN A 119 0.10 -2.83 -12.62
CA ASN A 119 1.03 -3.36 -11.64
C ASN A 119 2.45 -3.46 -12.14
N ALA A 120 3.39 -3.28 -11.22
CA ALA A 120 4.78 -3.69 -11.31
C ALA A 120 5.20 -4.21 -9.93
N PHE A 121 6.18 -5.09 -9.86
CA PHE A 121 6.68 -5.58 -8.59
C PHE A 121 8.10 -6.14 -8.70
N THR A 122 8.79 -6.12 -7.56
CA THR A 122 10.02 -6.87 -7.33
C THR A 122 9.80 -7.99 -6.33
N THR A 123 10.65 -9.01 -6.41
CA THR A 123 10.64 -10.15 -5.49
C THR A 123 11.80 -10.12 -4.51
N GLY A 124 12.56 -9.02 -4.48
CA GLY A 124 13.80 -8.92 -3.73
C GLY A 124 14.99 -9.63 -4.40
N GLY A 125 14.78 -10.25 -5.57
CA GLY A 125 15.83 -10.80 -6.43
C GLY A 125 16.48 -9.74 -7.31
N THR A 126 16.75 -10.11 -8.58
CA THR A 126 17.32 -9.24 -9.61
C THR A 126 16.39 -9.06 -10.82
N TYR A 127 15.09 -9.20 -10.59
CA TYR A 127 14.07 -8.96 -11.60
C TYR A 127 13.08 -7.89 -11.14
N ILE A 128 12.61 -7.09 -12.11
CA ILE A 128 11.39 -6.31 -11.98
C ILE A 128 10.38 -6.85 -12.98
N VAL A 129 9.19 -7.21 -12.50
CA VAL A 129 8.09 -7.65 -13.37
C VAL A 129 7.13 -6.50 -13.56
N VAL A 130 6.81 -6.19 -14.82
CA VAL A 130 5.92 -5.10 -15.22
C VAL A 130 4.77 -5.65 -16.03
N HIS A 131 3.55 -5.24 -15.73
CA HIS A 131 2.35 -5.62 -16.47
C HIS A 131 2.12 -4.70 -17.67
N SER A 132 1.65 -5.27 -18.77
CA SER A 132 1.45 -4.53 -20.02
C SER A 132 0.44 -3.38 -19.90
N MET A 133 -0.58 -3.51 -19.03
CA MET A 133 -1.53 -2.42 -18.79
C MET A 133 -0.85 -1.19 -18.18
N LEU A 134 0.09 -1.39 -17.23
CA LEU A 134 0.87 -0.28 -16.68
C LEU A 134 1.64 0.49 -17.77
N MET A 135 2.24 -0.25 -18.71
CA MET A 135 2.94 0.37 -19.85
C MET A 135 2.02 1.18 -20.77
N THR A 136 0.75 0.77 -20.86
CA THR A 136 -0.27 1.46 -21.67
C THR A 136 -0.80 2.71 -20.97
N ASP A 137 -0.99 2.65 -19.66
CA ASP A 137 -1.54 3.74 -18.84
C ASP A 137 -0.52 4.85 -18.57
N LEU A 138 0.75 4.48 -18.36
CA LEU A 138 1.85 5.40 -18.14
C LEU A 138 2.54 5.77 -19.46
N LYS A 139 1.98 6.74 -20.19
CA LYS A 139 2.54 7.22 -21.46
C LYS A 139 3.75 8.12 -21.27
N ASP A 140 3.84 8.80 -20.13
CA ASP A 140 4.99 9.64 -19.75
C ASP A 140 6.14 8.77 -19.24
N ASP A 141 7.34 8.94 -19.81
CA ASP A 141 8.55 8.22 -19.42
C ASP A 141 8.95 8.51 -17.96
N ALA A 142 8.71 9.73 -17.47
CA ALA A 142 9.01 10.06 -16.08
C ALA A 142 8.09 9.35 -15.10
N GLU A 143 6.82 9.11 -15.46
CA GLU A 143 5.90 8.33 -14.62
C GLU A 143 6.29 6.86 -14.60
N LEU A 144 6.64 6.27 -15.75
CA LEU A 144 7.15 4.90 -15.78
C LEU A 144 8.47 4.78 -15.00
N ALA A 145 9.36 5.75 -15.11
CA ALA A 145 10.61 5.81 -14.36
C ALA A 145 10.38 5.89 -12.86
N ALA A 146 9.38 6.65 -12.41
CA ALA A 146 9.02 6.72 -11.00
C ALA A 146 8.57 5.36 -10.44
N VAL A 147 7.77 4.59 -11.20
CA VAL A 147 7.35 3.25 -10.79
C VAL A 147 8.53 2.28 -10.77
N VAL A 148 9.35 2.26 -11.83
CA VAL A 148 10.54 1.38 -11.91
C VAL A 148 11.52 1.68 -10.77
N ALA A 149 11.77 2.96 -10.49
CA ALA A 149 12.65 3.39 -9.41
C ALA A 149 12.10 3.01 -8.03
N HIS A 150 10.80 3.09 -7.84
CA HIS A 150 10.10 2.66 -6.63
C HIS A 150 10.27 1.15 -6.38
N GLU A 151 10.15 0.31 -7.42
CA GLU A 151 10.36 -1.13 -7.29
C GLU A 151 11.82 -1.48 -6.97
N ILE A 152 12.78 -0.81 -7.61
CA ILE A 152 14.21 -0.97 -7.24
C ILE A 152 14.41 -0.57 -5.77
N ALA A 153 13.78 0.51 -5.32
CA ALA A 153 13.89 1.00 -3.97
C ALA A 153 13.39 -0.01 -2.92
N HIS A 154 12.31 -0.74 -3.20
CA HIS A 154 11.84 -1.81 -2.31
C HIS A 154 12.89 -2.90 -2.08
N THR A 155 13.69 -3.23 -3.11
CA THR A 155 14.78 -4.20 -2.95
C THR A 155 15.97 -3.57 -2.23
N VAL A 156 16.32 -2.33 -2.53
CA VAL A 156 17.42 -1.59 -1.88
C VAL A 156 17.17 -1.44 -0.38
N ALA A 157 15.96 -1.09 0.00
CA ALA A 157 15.52 -0.93 1.39
C ALA A 157 15.11 -2.27 2.05
N ASN A 158 15.28 -3.40 1.35
CA ASN A 158 15.04 -4.74 1.86
C ASN A 158 13.58 -5.05 2.26
N HIS A 159 12.63 -4.24 1.84
CA HIS A 159 11.21 -4.34 2.24
C HIS A 159 10.56 -5.69 1.92
N VAL A 160 10.98 -6.35 0.83
CA VAL A 160 10.42 -7.65 0.42
C VAL A 160 10.70 -8.72 1.47
N TYR A 161 11.94 -8.76 1.97
CA TYR A 161 12.35 -9.78 2.95
C TYR A 161 11.93 -9.44 4.36
N GLU A 162 11.89 -8.17 4.70
CA GLU A 162 11.30 -7.70 5.95
C GLU A 162 9.85 -8.17 6.07
N ARG A 163 9.04 -7.95 5.03
CA ARG A 163 7.66 -8.43 4.94
C ARG A 163 7.54 -9.95 5.07
N GLN A 164 8.44 -10.70 4.42
CA GLN A 164 8.46 -12.16 4.52
C GLN A 164 8.82 -12.64 5.93
N THR A 165 9.81 -12.02 6.55
CA THR A 165 10.23 -12.32 7.92
C THR A 165 9.10 -12.05 8.92
N HIS A 166 8.38 -10.91 8.77
CA HIS A 166 7.20 -10.62 9.57
C HIS A 166 6.09 -11.66 9.38
N ALA A 167 5.82 -12.09 8.17
CA ALA A 167 4.82 -13.11 7.88
C ALA A 167 5.21 -14.47 8.52
N GLN A 168 6.48 -14.85 8.49
CA GLN A 168 6.98 -16.07 9.10
C GLN A 168 6.89 -16.03 10.62
N ILE A 169 7.32 -14.94 11.26
CA ILE A 169 7.24 -14.75 12.71
C ILE A 169 5.77 -14.78 13.18
N SER A 170 4.89 -14.08 12.45
CA SER A 170 3.45 -14.07 12.77
C SER A 170 2.79 -15.44 12.61
N ALA A 171 3.24 -16.24 11.63
CA ALA A 171 2.77 -17.62 11.44
C ALA A 171 3.22 -18.53 12.60
N LEU A 172 4.45 -18.37 13.10
CA LEU A 172 4.98 -19.09 14.26
C LEU A 172 4.26 -18.69 15.56
N ALA A 173 3.85 -17.43 15.70
CA ALA A 173 3.07 -16.94 16.84
C ALA A 173 1.59 -17.38 16.84
N GLY A 174 1.18 -18.26 15.92
CA GLY A 174 -0.17 -18.84 15.89
C GLY A 174 -1.26 -17.91 15.38
N SER A 175 -0.92 -16.76 14.79
CA SER A 175 -1.87 -15.82 14.20
C SER A 175 -2.51 -16.40 12.95
N ASN A 176 -3.82 -16.69 13.00
CA ASN A 176 -4.59 -17.20 11.86
C ASN A 176 -4.65 -16.21 10.67
N SER A 177 -4.42 -14.92 10.91
CA SER A 177 -4.32 -13.89 9.89
C SER A 177 -3.05 -14.04 9.05
N ALA A 178 -1.93 -14.39 9.66
CA ALA A 178 -0.65 -14.59 8.98
C ALA A 178 -0.63 -15.84 8.09
N ARG A 179 -1.34 -16.92 8.45
CA ARG A 179 -1.48 -18.11 7.61
C ARG A 179 -2.20 -17.83 6.28
N ARG A 180 -3.09 -16.82 6.24
CA ARG A 180 -3.84 -16.43 5.03
C ARG A 180 -3.09 -15.41 4.17
N SER A 181 -2.15 -14.67 4.75
CA SER A 181 -1.52 -13.54 4.07
C SER A 181 -0.20 -13.88 3.38
N GLY A 182 0.46 -15.02 3.62
CA GLY A 182 1.63 -15.46 2.88
C GLY A 182 2.38 -14.32 2.14
N TYR A 183 2.77 -14.51 0.90
CA TYR A 183 3.32 -13.48 0.01
C TYR A 183 2.37 -12.28 -0.29
N LYS A 184 1.14 -12.26 0.23
CA LYS A 184 0.10 -11.26 -0.05
C LYS A 184 -0.08 -10.20 1.04
N ALA A 185 0.78 -10.13 2.04
CA ALA A 185 0.77 -8.98 2.96
C ALA A 185 1.19 -7.73 2.19
N ALA A 186 0.34 -6.69 2.19
CA ALA A 186 0.69 -5.40 1.60
C ALA A 186 1.90 -4.79 2.30
N PHE A 187 2.69 -3.99 1.59
CA PHE A 187 3.72 -3.15 2.21
C PHE A 187 3.06 -2.20 3.21
N THR A 188 3.80 -1.85 4.25
CA THR A 188 3.33 -0.84 5.21
C THR A 188 3.37 0.54 4.55
N HIS A 189 2.56 1.49 5.04
CA HIS A 189 2.64 2.87 4.56
C HIS A 189 4.03 3.48 4.77
N GLU A 190 4.77 3.03 5.78
CA GLU A 190 6.14 3.48 6.03
C GLU A 190 7.10 2.98 4.94
N SER A 191 7.09 1.68 4.65
CA SER A 191 7.93 1.10 3.58
C SER A 191 7.59 1.68 2.20
N GLU A 192 6.32 2.02 1.95
CA GLU A 192 5.93 2.71 0.72
C GLU A 192 6.51 4.13 0.63
N ARG A 193 6.45 4.91 1.72
CA ARG A 193 7.05 6.26 1.78
C ARG A 193 8.56 6.21 1.61
N GLU A 194 9.22 5.23 2.21
CA GLU A 194 10.65 5.03 2.06
C GLU A 194 11.02 4.66 0.62
N ALA A 195 10.32 3.72 0.00
CA ALA A 195 10.51 3.37 -1.39
C ALA A 195 10.26 4.57 -2.34
N ASP A 196 9.25 5.39 -2.04
CA ASP A 196 9.00 6.63 -2.79
C ASP A 196 10.17 7.62 -2.65
N ARG A 197 10.71 7.85 -1.45
CA ARG A 197 11.84 8.77 -1.24
C ARG A 197 13.07 8.33 -2.04
N ILE A 198 13.45 7.06 -1.92
CA ILE A 198 14.58 6.49 -2.65
C ILE A 198 14.33 6.54 -4.16
N GLY A 199 13.16 6.10 -4.60
CA GLY A 199 12.78 6.03 -6.01
C GLY A 199 12.72 7.41 -6.67
N ILE A 200 12.18 8.42 -5.99
CA ILE A 200 12.14 9.81 -6.48
C ILE A 200 13.55 10.37 -6.64
N LEU A 201 14.47 10.09 -5.71
CA LEU A 201 15.86 10.49 -5.85
C LEU A 201 16.52 9.80 -7.04
N TYR A 202 16.32 8.49 -7.21
CA TYR A 202 16.83 7.75 -8.36
C TYR A 202 16.30 8.31 -9.68
N ALA A 203 14.99 8.56 -9.79
CA ALA A 203 14.39 9.14 -10.97
C ALA A 203 14.99 10.51 -11.30
N ALA A 204 15.16 11.41 -10.31
CA ALA A 204 15.77 12.70 -10.48
C ALA A 204 17.22 12.60 -10.98
N LEU A 205 18.03 11.74 -10.35
CA LEU A 205 19.44 11.52 -10.71
C LEU A 205 19.57 10.88 -12.08
N ALA A 206 18.62 10.03 -12.49
CA ALA A 206 18.55 9.44 -13.82
C ALA A 206 18.02 10.41 -14.91
N GLY A 207 17.62 11.64 -14.54
CA GLY A 207 17.15 12.67 -15.47
C GLY A 207 15.67 12.59 -15.82
N TYR A 208 14.85 11.98 -14.96
CA TYR A 208 13.39 11.96 -15.03
C TYR A 208 12.77 12.94 -14.02
N ASP A 209 11.62 13.52 -14.36
CA ASP A 209 10.92 14.50 -13.53
C ASP A 209 10.59 13.91 -12.14
N PRO A 210 11.16 14.43 -11.04
CA PRO A 210 10.93 13.91 -9.70
C PRO A 210 9.51 14.11 -9.17
N LEU A 211 8.69 14.96 -9.81
CA LEU A 211 7.28 15.14 -9.44
C LEU A 211 6.34 14.08 -10.05
N ALA A 212 6.86 13.21 -10.92
CA ALA A 212 6.06 12.21 -11.62
C ALA A 212 5.40 11.22 -10.63
N ALA A 213 6.12 10.77 -9.59
CA ALA A 213 5.57 9.89 -8.56
C ALA A 213 4.35 10.52 -7.87
N SER A 214 4.45 11.78 -7.45
CA SER A 214 3.34 12.49 -6.82
C SER A 214 2.11 12.57 -7.74
N ARG A 215 2.30 12.81 -9.06
CA ARG A 215 1.18 12.83 -10.01
C ARG A 215 0.49 11.47 -10.14
N ILE A 216 1.25 10.36 -10.15
CA ILE A 216 0.68 9.01 -10.19
C ILE A 216 -0.13 8.74 -8.91
N TRP A 217 0.48 8.95 -7.75
CA TRP A 217 -0.19 8.67 -6.47
C TRP A 217 -1.41 9.55 -6.24
N GLN A 218 -1.37 10.82 -6.64
CA GLN A 218 -2.53 11.71 -6.60
C GLN A 218 -3.68 11.20 -7.48
N ARG A 219 -3.39 10.78 -8.73
CA ARG A 219 -4.42 10.20 -9.61
C ARG A 219 -4.98 8.91 -9.06
N LYS A 220 -4.13 8.03 -8.50
CA LYS A 220 -4.57 6.76 -7.91
C LYS A 220 -5.42 6.99 -6.66
N TYR A 221 -5.01 7.88 -5.79
CA TYR A 221 -5.79 8.26 -4.61
C TYR A 221 -7.16 8.86 -4.99
N ALA A 222 -7.20 9.77 -5.97
CA ALA A 222 -8.45 10.37 -6.43
C ALA A 222 -9.39 9.37 -7.12
N ALA A 223 -8.83 8.27 -7.63
CA ALA A 223 -9.58 7.21 -8.29
C ALA A 223 -10.00 6.08 -7.32
N GLU A 224 -9.57 6.10 -6.07
CA GLU A 224 -9.95 5.15 -5.02
C GLU A 224 -11.49 5.17 -4.86
N GLY A 225 -12.12 3.99 -4.90
CA GLY A 225 -13.58 3.85 -5.03
C GLY A 225 -14.08 3.59 -6.46
N ASN A 226 -13.22 3.70 -7.48
CA ASN A 226 -13.53 3.32 -8.86
C ASN A 226 -12.85 2.00 -9.22
N ALA A 227 -13.62 0.95 -9.50
CA ALA A 227 -13.15 -0.45 -9.70
C ALA A 227 -12.04 -0.65 -10.74
N ARG A 228 -11.86 0.29 -11.67
CA ARG A 228 -10.82 0.25 -12.72
C ARG A 228 -9.49 0.92 -12.36
N ALA A 229 -9.41 1.58 -11.21
CA ALA A 229 -8.30 2.48 -10.89
C ALA A 229 -7.25 1.89 -9.94
N LEU A 230 -7.34 0.62 -9.63
CA LEU A 230 -6.54 0.03 -8.56
C LEU A 230 -5.12 -0.29 -8.97
N PHE A 231 -4.23 0.35 -8.27
CA PHE A 231 -2.92 -0.19 -8.00
C PHE A 231 -3.12 -1.45 -7.13
N HIS A 232 -2.40 -2.52 -7.44
CA HIS A 232 -2.57 -3.80 -6.76
C HIS A 232 -2.50 -3.62 -5.23
N HIS A 233 -3.18 -4.50 -4.49
CA HIS A 233 -3.25 -4.54 -3.02
C HIS A 233 -1.90 -4.46 -2.28
N ASP A 234 -0.79 -4.59 -3.01
CA ASP A 234 0.55 -4.62 -2.44
C ASP A 234 1.11 -3.23 -2.14
N HIS A 235 0.58 -2.15 -2.75
CA HIS A 235 1.06 -0.78 -2.63
C HIS A 235 -0.05 0.18 -2.19
N PRO A 236 -0.34 0.26 -0.87
CA PRO A 236 -1.42 1.12 -0.38
C PRO A 236 -1.12 2.60 -0.66
N VAL A 237 -2.15 3.31 -1.14
CA VAL A 237 -2.10 4.74 -1.43
C VAL A 237 -2.98 5.49 -0.43
N ASN A 238 -2.44 6.51 0.20
CA ASN A 238 -3.18 7.45 1.05
C ASN A 238 -2.82 8.90 0.71
N ALA A 239 -3.54 9.84 1.31
CA ALA A 239 -3.32 11.26 1.07
C ALA A 239 -1.90 11.72 1.44
N GLU A 240 -1.35 11.19 2.51
CA GLU A 240 -0.01 11.54 2.99
C GLU A 240 1.07 11.10 2.00
N ARG A 241 0.90 9.93 1.34
CA ARG A 241 1.87 9.39 0.40
C ARG A 241 2.13 10.32 -0.77
N TYR A 242 1.07 10.79 -1.48
CA TYR A 242 1.29 11.70 -2.62
C TYR A 242 1.79 13.09 -2.20
N LYS A 243 1.40 13.56 -1.00
CA LYS A 243 1.89 14.81 -0.43
C LYS A 243 3.37 14.74 -0.12
N GLU A 244 3.80 13.66 0.52
CA GLU A 244 5.20 13.43 0.83
C GLU A 244 6.03 13.24 -0.43
N ALA A 245 5.55 12.45 -1.40
CA ALA A 245 6.20 12.30 -2.70
C ALA A 245 6.38 13.66 -3.41
N TYR A 246 5.42 14.58 -3.29
CA TYR A 246 5.57 15.94 -3.81
C TYR A 246 6.67 16.73 -3.09
N LYS A 247 6.71 16.69 -1.74
CA LYS A 247 7.75 17.36 -0.94
C LYS A 247 9.14 16.84 -1.28
N VAL A 248 9.27 15.51 -1.34
CA VAL A 248 10.55 14.87 -1.73
C VAL A 248 10.94 15.25 -3.15
N GLY A 249 10.00 15.20 -4.11
CA GLY A 249 10.24 15.62 -5.49
C GLY A 249 10.74 17.06 -5.60
N LYS A 250 10.19 17.97 -4.78
CA LYS A 250 10.67 19.36 -4.69
C LYS A 250 12.06 19.45 -4.07
N ALA A 251 12.33 18.69 -3.01
CA ALA A 251 13.63 18.69 -2.33
C ALA A 251 14.75 18.17 -3.24
N VAL A 252 14.48 17.20 -4.12
CA VAL A 252 15.49 16.65 -5.03
C VAL A 252 15.56 17.38 -6.38
N MET A 253 14.68 18.36 -6.63
CA MET A 253 14.66 19.15 -7.87
C MET A 253 16.02 19.76 -8.23
N PRO A 254 16.84 20.26 -7.29
CA PRO A 254 18.19 20.78 -7.60
C PRO A 254 19.15 19.74 -8.21
N TYR A 255 18.89 18.45 -8.01
CA TYR A 255 19.71 17.34 -8.54
C TYR A 255 19.20 16.83 -9.89
N TYR A 256 17.99 17.22 -10.27
CA TYR A 256 17.38 16.83 -11.54
C TYR A 256 17.97 17.59 -12.73
N ARG A 257 18.33 16.86 -13.77
CA ARG A 257 18.76 17.39 -15.07
C ARG A 257 17.95 16.70 -16.17
N LYS A 258 17.00 17.42 -16.72
CA LYS A 258 16.06 16.86 -17.71
C LYS A 258 16.78 16.07 -18.81
N GLY A 259 16.45 14.78 -18.91
CA GLY A 259 17.01 13.90 -19.94
C GLY A 259 18.48 13.52 -19.76
N HIS A 260 19.16 13.91 -18.68
CA HIS A 260 20.57 13.60 -18.42
C HIS A 260 20.78 12.99 -17.03
N ILE A 261 21.65 11.98 -16.97
CA ILE A 261 22.10 11.43 -15.68
C ILE A 261 22.93 12.49 -14.98
N ASN A 262 22.67 12.67 -13.68
CA ASN A 262 23.47 13.61 -12.89
C ASN A 262 24.88 13.03 -12.68
N PRO A 263 25.94 13.74 -13.11
CA PRO A 263 27.32 13.24 -13.02
C PRO A 263 27.79 13.03 -11.58
N ARG A 264 27.13 13.67 -10.60
CA ARG A 264 27.42 13.50 -9.17
C ARG A 264 26.52 12.48 -8.48
N SER A 265 25.80 11.64 -9.24
CA SER A 265 24.85 10.67 -8.69
C SER A 265 25.46 9.78 -7.59
N ALA A 266 26.65 9.23 -7.80
CA ALA A 266 27.33 8.40 -6.81
C ALA A 266 27.59 9.18 -5.50
N GLN A 267 28.16 10.40 -5.60
CA GLN A 267 28.43 11.24 -4.44
C GLN A 267 27.16 11.63 -3.67
N LEU A 268 26.06 11.91 -4.39
CA LEU A 268 24.79 12.30 -3.77
C LEU A 268 24.13 11.13 -3.05
N LEU A 269 24.28 9.90 -3.58
CA LEU A 269 23.81 8.69 -2.91
C LEU A 269 24.66 8.34 -1.70
N ASP A 270 25.99 8.37 -1.82
CA ASP A 270 26.93 8.08 -0.72
C ASP A 270 26.74 9.08 0.45
N ASN A 271 26.42 10.33 0.17
CA ASN A 271 26.17 11.36 1.17
C ASN A 271 24.78 11.27 1.84
N ASN A 272 23.94 10.32 1.45
CA ASN A 272 22.60 10.12 2.02
C ASN A 272 21.79 11.42 2.11
N VAL A 273 21.72 12.19 1.02
CA VAL A 273 21.16 13.56 1.00
C VAL A 273 19.72 13.68 1.49
N LEU A 274 18.95 12.58 1.47
CA LEU A 274 17.57 12.53 1.95
C LEU A 274 17.43 12.18 3.44
N TRP A 275 18.48 11.65 4.08
CA TRP A 275 18.44 11.14 5.46
C TRP A 275 19.32 11.89 6.43
N ARG A 276 19.98 12.97 5.99
CA ARG A 276 20.67 13.88 6.93
C ARG A 276 19.62 14.52 7.83
N LYS A 277 19.85 14.42 9.14
CA LYS A 277 18.94 14.84 10.22
C LYS A 277 18.53 16.35 10.22
N ASN A 278 19.12 17.18 9.37
CA ASN A 278 18.84 18.60 9.27
C ASN A 278 18.30 18.93 7.88
N SER A 279 16.99 18.71 7.67
CA SER A 279 16.27 19.26 6.53
C SER A 279 16.36 20.80 6.43
N ASN A 280 16.80 21.47 7.48
CA ASN A 280 17.04 22.92 7.49
C ASN A 280 18.40 23.36 6.89
N GLU A 281 19.39 22.45 6.78
CA GLU A 281 20.67 22.80 6.16
C GLU A 281 20.71 22.63 4.65
N VAL A 282 19.81 21.85 4.07
CA VAL A 282 19.68 21.70 2.59
C VAL A 282 19.04 22.97 1.96
N ALA A 283 18.33 23.76 2.77
CA ALA A 283 17.73 25.04 2.36
C ALA A 283 18.66 26.26 2.54
N ALA A 284 19.80 26.10 3.19
CA ALA A 284 20.71 27.22 3.56
C ALA A 284 21.90 27.44 2.62
N GLY A 285 21.87 26.87 1.42
CA GLY A 285 22.79 27.21 0.33
C GLY A 285 22.26 28.37 -0.50
N ASP A 286 22.65 29.58 -0.21
CA ASP A 286 22.49 30.83 -0.99
C ASP A 286 21.07 31.11 -1.56
N GLY A 287 20.17 31.73 -0.80
CA GLY A 287 18.90 32.23 -1.29
C GLY A 287 17.79 32.44 -0.24
N GLY A 288 18.15 32.86 0.98
CA GLY A 288 17.25 32.88 2.14
C GLY A 288 15.99 33.78 2.07
N GLY A 289 15.76 34.55 1.02
CA GLY A 289 14.56 35.37 0.87
C GLY A 289 13.51 34.78 -0.07
N VAL A 290 13.95 34.14 -1.16
CA VAL A 290 13.07 33.60 -2.18
C VAL A 290 12.54 32.21 -1.79
N ALA A 291 13.32 31.42 -1.06
CA ALA A 291 12.92 30.09 -0.57
C ALA A 291 11.77 30.16 0.45
N ALA A 292 11.74 31.15 1.33
CA ALA A 292 10.67 31.33 2.31
C ALA A 292 9.34 31.78 1.65
N LEU A 293 9.41 32.66 0.66
CA LEU A 293 8.22 33.09 -0.11
C LEU A 293 7.68 31.95 -1.01
N LEU A 294 8.56 31.18 -1.64
CA LEU A 294 8.18 29.99 -2.43
C LEU A 294 7.58 28.90 -1.54
N SER A 295 8.09 28.69 -0.31
CA SER A 295 7.54 27.70 0.61
C SER A 295 6.12 28.05 1.07
N THR A 296 5.83 29.33 1.30
CA THR A 296 4.51 29.81 1.73
C THR A 296 3.48 29.73 0.57
N ALA A 297 3.85 30.21 -0.62
CA ALA A 297 2.98 30.13 -1.81
C ALA A 297 2.77 28.67 -2.26
N LEU A 298 3.81 27.85 -2.17
CA LEU A 298 3.75 26.43 -2.48
C LEU A 298 2.90 25.66 -1.47
N GLY A 299 3.00 26.02 -0.17
CA GLY A 299 2.17 25.47 0.89
C GLY A 299 0.68 25.74 0.64
N ALA A 300 0.32 26.95 0.28
CA ALA A 300 -1.07 27.32 -0.05
C ALA A 300 -1.59 26.60 -1.31
N TYR A 301 -0.77 26.48 -2.37
CA TYR A 301 -1.11 25.74 -3.58
C TYR A 301 -1.32 24.25 -3.29
N VAL A 302 -0.44 23.63 -2.50
CA VAL A 302 -0.54 22.22 -2.08
C VAL A 302 -1.82 22.01 -1.28
N GLN A 303 -2.11 22.86 -0.27
CA GLN A 303 -3.33 22.78 0.54
C GLN A 303 -4.59 22.87 -0.32
N HIS A 304 -4.62 23.77 -1.31
CA HIS A 304 -5.76 23.90 -2.21
C HIS A 304 -5.98 22.67 -3.10
N GLN A 305 -4.90 22.09 -3.63
CA GLN A 305 -4.99 20.85 -4.41
C GLN A 305 -5.41 19.65 -3.53
N GLU A 306 -4.90 19.60 -2.31
CA GLU A 306 -5.26 18.59 -1.31
C GLU A 306 -6.74 18.62 -0.99
N ALA A 307 -7.30 19.80 -0.71
CA ALA A 307 -8.71 19.95 -0.44
C ALA A 307 -9.59 19.44 -1.60
N LYS A 308 -9.23 19.77 -2.85
CA LYS A 308 -9.95 19.29 -4.04
C LYS A 308 -9.86 17.78 -4.24
N VAL A 309 -8.73 17.17 -3.96
CA VAL A 309 -8.53 15.71 -4.10
C VAL A 309 -9.32 14.98 -3.02
N GLU A 310 -9.25 15.46 -1.78
CA GLU A 310 -9.99 14.88 -0.66
C GLU A 310 -11.51 15.02 -0.86
N GLU A 311 -11.98 16.19 -1.28
CA GLU A 311 -13.40 16.39 -1.61
C GLU A 311 -13.86 15.40 -2.69
N ARG A 312 -13.08 15.21 -3.75
CA ARG A 312 -13.40 14.26 -4.83
C ARG A 312 -13.43 12.82 -4.33
N ARG A 313 -12.49 12.45 -3.44
CA ARG A 313 -12.47 11.14 -2.81
C ARG A 313 -13.71 10.91 -1.98
N GLN A 314 -14.05 11.85 -1.11
CA GLN A 314 -15.27 11.79 -0.28
C GLN A 314 -16.53 11.70 -1.12
N GLN A 315 -16.63 12.48 -2.20
CA GLN A 315 -17.75 12.40 -3.14
C GLN A 315 -17.85 11.03 -3.82
N ASN A 316 -16.72 10.45 -4.24
CA ASN A 316 -16.68 9.12 -4.87
C ASN A 316 -17.06 8.03 -3.87
N GLN A 317 -16.54 8.08 -2.64
CA GLN A 317 -16.91 7.16 -1.58
C GLN A 317 -18.39 7.27 -1.23
N ALA A 318 -18.92 8.48 -1.06
CA ALA A 318 -20.33 8.69 -0.77
C ALA A 318 -21.23 8.17 -1.91
N ARG A 319 -20.84 8.39 -3.18
CA ARG A 319 -21.56 7.84 -4.34
C ARG A 319 -21.53 6.31 -4.35
N PHE A 320 -20.40 5.70 -4.03
CA PHE A 320 -20.25 4.26 -3.96
C PHE A 320 -21.12 3.66 -2.85
N VAL A 321 -21.02 4.19 -1.63
CA VAL A 321 -21.86 3.77 -0.48
C VAL A 321 -23.36 3.89 -0.84
N LYS A 322 -23.78 5.01 -1.43
CA LYS A 322 -25.16 5.21 -1.85
C LYS A 322 -25.62 4.22 -2.94
N ALA A 323 -24.74 3.93 -3.91
CA ALA A 323 -25.04 2.95 -4.96
C ALA A 323 -25.19 1.53 -4.38
N VAL A 324 -24.32 1.13 -3.45
CA VAL A 324 -24.42 -0.16 -2.75
C VAL A 324 -25.69 -0.17 -1.88
N GLN A 325 -25.96 0.87 -1.10
CA GLN A 325 -27.15 0.97 -0.26
C GLN A 325 -28.43 0.80 -1.05
N ASN A 326 -28.53 1.42 -2.22
CA ASN A 326 -29.68 1.27 -3.11
C ASN A 326 -29.84 -0.16 -3.65
N GLY A 327 -28.75 -0.91 -3.67
CA GLY A 327 -28.71 -2.31 -4.07
C GLY A 327 -28.95 -3.32 -2.95
N LEU A 328 -29.06 -2.86 -1.70
CA LEU A 328 -29.36 -3.73 -0.56
C LEU A 328 -30.85 -3.88 -0.38
N LYS A 329 -31.32 -5.13 -0.27
CA LYS A 329 -32.72 -5.46 0.04
C LYS A 329 -32.80 -6.19 1.36
N LEU A 330 -33.56 -5.65 2.31
CA LEU A 330 -33.90 -6.35 3.55
C LEU A 330 -34.83 -7.52 3.23
N GLU A 331 -34.43 -8.72 3.55
CA GLU A 331 -35.24 -9.94 3.34
C GLU A 331 -36.04 -10.31 4.58
N SER A 332 -35.40 -10.22 5.74
CA SER A 332 -36.07 -10.58 7.01
C SER A 332 -35.34 -9.94 8.19
N SER A 333 -36.06 -9.87 9.30
CA SER A 333 -35.51 -9.54 10.60
C SER A 333 -36.04 -10.52 11.63
N ARG A 334 -35.17 -10.88 12.60
CA ARG A 334 -35.55 -11.80 13.69
C ARG A 334 -34.89 -11.41 14.99
N LYS A 335 -35.53 -11.78 16.08
CA LYS A 335 -34.94 -11.71 17.40
C LYS A 335 -33.86 -12.79 17.52
N ALA A 336 -32.62 -12.42 17.73
CA ALA A 336 -31.49 -13.33 17.97
C ALA A 336 -31.14 -13.43 19.48
N GLY A 337 -31.74 -12.59 20.30
CA GLY A 337 -31.62 -12.51 21.75
C GLY A 337 -32.53 -11.44 22.30
N ASN A 338 -32.60 -11.26 23.63
CA ASN A 338 -33.45 -10.25 24.25
C ASN A 338 -33.05 -8.82 23.81
N HIS A 339 -31.77 -8.62 23.53
CA HIS A 339 -31.16 -7.33 23.17
C HIS A 339 -30.42 -7.39 21.83
N VAL A 340 -30.71 -8.39 20.97
CA VAL A 340 -30.06 -8.56 19.68
C VAL A 340 -31.08 -8.76 18.59
N LEU A 341 -31.08 -7.84 17.61
CA LEU A 341 -31.83 -7.92 16.35
C LEU A 341 -30.89 -8.42 15.25
N GLU A 342 -31.23 -9.53 14.61
CA GLU A 342 -30.54 -9.98 13.39
C GLU A 342 -31.40 -9.63 12.18
N THR A 343 -30.79 -8.99 11.20
CA THR A 343 -31.40 -8.64 9.90
C THR A 343 -30.66 -9.39 8.80
N ARG A 344 -31.41 -9.85 7.82
CA ARG A 344 -30.86 -10.51 6.62
C ARG A 344 -31.06 -9.65 5.41
N TRP A 345 -30.00 -9.42 4.68
CA TRP A 345 -29.95 -8.53 3.54
C TRP A 345 -29.44 -9.26 2.31
N ARG A 346 -29.99 -8.95 1.15
CA ARG A 346 -29.47 -9.37 -0.15
C ARG A 346 -28.79 -8.21 -0.85
N TYR A 347 -27.57 -8.46 -1.34
CA TYR A 347 -26.90 -7.54 -2.26
C TYR A 347 -27.45 -7.80 -3.68
N ALA A 348 -28.52 -7.10 -4.05
CA ALA A 348 -29.41 -7.45 -5.16
C ALA A 348 -28.96 -6.90 -6.52
N VAL A 349 -27.89 -6.10 -6.60
CA VAL A 349 -27.42 -5.50 -7.84
C VAL A 349 -26.16 -6.18 -8.37
N GLN A 350 -25.90 -6.06 -9.66
CA GLN A 350 -24.62 -6.40 -10.24
C GLN A 350 -23.60 -5.33 -9.85
N GLY A 351 -22.50 -5.72 -9.28
CA GLY A 351 -21.49 -4.80 -8.76
C GLY A 351 -20.23 -5.54 -8.31
N PRO A 352 -19.26 -4.83 -7.70
CA PRO A 352 -18.06 -5.45 -7.16
C PRO A 352 -18.39 -6.35 -5.97
N VAL A 353 -17.48 -7.26 -5.66
CA VAL A 353 -17.48 -7.93 -4.36
C VAL A 353 -17.21 -6.88 -3.29
N LEU A 354 -17.94 -6.94 -2.18
CA LEU A 354 -17.83 -5.96 -1.09
C LEU A 354 -17.05 -6.55 0.08
N LYS A 355 -16.35 -5.69 0.83
CA LYS A 355 -15.67 -6.01 2.10
C LYS A 355 -15.81 -4.84 3.07
N ASP A 356 -15.42 -5.06 4.31
CA ASP A 356 -15.38 -4.04 5.36
C ASP A 356 -16.70 -3.25 5.47
N MET A 357 -17.83 -3.96 5.32
CA MET A 357 -19.15 -3.35 5.33
C MET A 357 -19.59 -3.02 6.76
N VAL A 358 -20.04 -1.80 6.97
CA VAL A 358 -20.64 -1.35 8.24
C VAL A 358 -22.10 -1.03 8.02
N MET A 359 -22.98 -1.87 8.59
CA MET A 359 -24.42 -1.64 8.59
C MET A 359 -24.84 -0.83 9.80
N GLY A 360 -25.67 0.17 9.62
CA GLY A 360 -26.20 1.01 10.67
C GLY A 360 -27.71 0.92 10.85
N MET A 361 -28.16 1.16 12.05
CA MET A 361 -29.57 1.35 12.37
C MET A 361 -29.73 2.59 13.23
N TYR A 362 -30.61 3.50 12.81
CA TYR A 362 -31.09 4.59 13.62
C TYR A 362 -32.39 4.18 14.32
N LEU A 363 -32.49 4.51 15.60
CA LEU A 363 -33.68 4.30 16.42
C LEU A 363 -34.06 5.62 17.10
N LYS A 364 -35.25 6.13 16.83
CA LYS A 364 -35.78 7.33 17.50
C LYS A 364 -36.53 6.92 18.77
N ARG A 365 -35.92 7.13 19.93
CA ARG A 365 -36.48 6.80 21.24
C ARG A 365 -36.44 8.01 22.14
N ASN A 366 -37.58 8.33 22.77
CA ASN A 366 -37.71 9.43 23.74
C ASN A 366 -37.20 10.79 23.18
N GLY A 367 -37.50 11.07 21.90
CA GLY A 367 -37.06 12.30 21.23
C GLY A 367 -35.58 12.35 20.84
N LYS A 368 -34.82 11.29 21.14
CA LYS A 368 -33.41 11.17 20.76
C LYS A 368 -33.23 10.13 19.66
N ILE A 369 -32.24 10.36 18.79
CA ILE A 369 -31.80 9.39 17.77
C ILE A 369 -30.61 8.63 18.36
N GLU A 370 -30.79 7.34 18.52
CA GLU A 370 -29.74 6.39 18.92
C GLU A 370 -29.21 5.69 17.67
N ARG A 371 -27.90 5.40 17.63
CA ARG A 371 -27.24 4.76 16.50
C ARG A 371 -26.62 3.45 16.95
N TYR A 372 -26.92 2.39 16.20
CA TYR A 372 -26.38 1.06 16.40
C TYR A 372 -25.70 0.63 15.12
N VAL A 373 -24.53 -0.01 15.21
CA VAL A 373 -23.76 -0.44 14.04
C VAL A 373 -23.31 -1.89 14.20
N ASP A 374 -23.17 -2.56 13.05
CA ASP A 374 -22.55 -3.88 12.94
C ASP A 374 -21.52 -3.91 11.82
N HIS A 375 -20.37 -4.50 12.10
CA HIS A 375 -19.31 -4.73 11.14
C HIS A 375 -19.48 -6.12 10.52
N VAL A 376 -20.04 -6.16 9.31
CA VAL A 376 -20.31 -7.39 8.59
C VAL A 376 -18.99 -8.01 8.11
N LYS A 377 -18.68 -9.20 8.63
CA LYS A 377 -17.41 -9.90 8.34
C LYS A 377 -17.45 -10.61 7.00
N GLY A 378 -16.32 -10.58 6.30
CA GLY A 378 -16.09 -11.35 5.07
C GLY A 378 -16.42 -10.59 3.79
N TYR A 379 -16.42 -11.34 2.69
CA TYR A 379 -16.66 -10.81 1.35
C TYR A 379 -18.10 -11.10 0.93
N ILE A 380 -18.77 -10.10 0.39
CA ILE A 380 -20.16 -10.20 -0.05
C ILE A 380 -20.21 -10.05 -1.57
N LYS A 381 -20.66 -11.10 -2.26
CA LYS A 381 -20.79 -11.13 -3.71
C LYS A 381 -22.16 -10.62 -4.15
N PRO A 382 -22.31 -10.10 -5.40
CA PRO A 382 -23.61 -9.83 -5.99
C PRO A 382 -24.54 -11.05 -5.90
N GLY A 383 -25.79 -10.83 -5.49
CA GLY A 383 -26.79 -11.88 -5.25
C GLY A 383 -26.70 -12.56 -3.88
N GLN A 384 -25.61 -12.39 -3.15
CA GLN A 384 -25.41 -13.04 -1.85
C GLN A 384 -26.28 -12.42 -0.76
N VAL A 385 -26.75 -13.29 0.15
CA VAL A 385 -27.43 -12.88 1.39
C VAL A 385 -26.43 -12.88 2.53
N PHE A 386 -26.46 -11.84 3.35
CA PHE A 386 -25.66 -11.70 4.55
C PHE A 386 -26.51 -11.26 5.74
N ALA A 387 -25.99 -11.38 6.94
CA ALA A 387 -26.66 -10.96 8.18
C ALA A 387 -25.92 -9.78 8.80
N ALA A 388 -26.69 -8.84 9.38
CA ALA A 388 -26.18 -7.81 10.27
C ALA A 388 -26.89 -7.94 11.64
N ARG A 389 -26.12 -7.76 12.74
CA ARG A 389 -26.59 -7.94 14.11
C ARG A 389 -26.43 -6.65 14.90
N PHE A 390 -27.56 -6.12 15.35
CA PHE A 390 -27.59 -4.90 16.16
C PHE A 390 -27.80 -5.27 17.63
N GLU A 391 -26.83 -4.91 18.46
CA GLU A 391 -26.86 -5.14 19.90
C GLU A 391 -27.36 -3.89 20.62
N PHE A 392 -28.33 -4.07 21.50
CA PHE A 392 -28.96 -2.99 22.26
C PHE A 392 -28.57 -3.05 23.75
N PRO A 393 -28.59 -1.90 24.44
CA PRO A 393 -28.36 -1.86 25.87
C PRO A 393 -29.47 -2.61 26.64
N LYS A 394 -29.20 -2.99 27.89
CA LYS A 394 -30.09 -3.83 28.70
C LYS A 394 -31.48 -3.24 28.96
N ASP A 395 -31.62 -1.92 28.83
CA ASP A 395 -32.89 -1.19 29.00
C ASP A 395 -33.74 -1.18 27.73
N LEU A 396 -33.28 -1.78 26.64
CA LEU A 396 -34.02 -1.85 25.38
C LEU A 396 -34.16 -3.30 24.88
N HIS A 397 -35.36 -3.84 24.97
CA HIS A 397 -35.69 -5.16 24.45
C HIS A 397 -36.05 -5.10 22.97
N VAL A 398 -35.62 -6.11 22.20
CA VAL A 398 -35.94 -6.22 20.76
C VAL A 398 -37.45 -6.23 20.53
N ASN A 399 -38.26 -6.79 21.44
CA ASN A 399 -39.72 -6.79 21.34
C ASN A 399 -40.35 -5.39 21.37
N ASP A 400 -39.64 -4.43 21.96
CA ASP A 400 -40.09 -3.05 22.10
C ASP A 400 -39.73 -2.15 20.91
N LEU A 401 -38.88 -2.65 20.01
CA LEU A 401 -38.45 -1.87 18.83
C LEU A 401 -39.61 -1.41 17.96
N LYS A 402 -40.68 -2.22 17.86
CA LYS A 402 -41.91 -1.84 17.15
C LYS A 402 -42.63 -0.60 17.69
N LYS A 403 -42.27 -0.13 18.88
CA LYS A 403 -42.81 1.09 19.51
C LYS A 403 -42.08 2.36 19.03
N TYR A 404 -40.97 2.19 18.29
CA TYR A 404 -40.08 3.26 17.90
C TYR A 404 -39.90 3.30 16.37
N GLU A 405 -39.59 4.49 15.85
CA GLU A 405 -39.16 4.64 14.46
C GLU A 405 -37.74 4.11 14.28
N ALA A 406 -37.58 3.14 13.41
CA ALA A 406 -36.27 2.55 13.08
C ALA A 406 -36.01 2.66 11.57
N SER A 407 -34.78 3.00 11.20
CA SER A 407 -34.32 2.98 9.82
C SER A 407 -32.93 2.38 9.73
N PHE A 408 -32.69 1.66 8.64
CA PHE A 408 -31.40 1.07 8.37
C PHE A 408 -30.67 1.86 7.29
N TYR A 409 -29.33 1.87 7.39
CA TYR A 409 -28.48 2.55 6.44
C TYR A 409 -27.15 1.77 6.30
N LEU A 410 -26.45 2.02 5.19
CA LEU A 410 -25.09 1.60 5.00
C LEU A 410 -24.17 2.73 5.45
N ASP A 411 -23.36 2.48 6.48
CA ASP A 411 -22.47 3.50 7.04
C ASP A 411 -21.16 3.58 6.24
N ASP A 412 -20.54 2.43 5.98
CA ASP A 412 -19.34 2.33 5.14
C ASP A 412 -19.27 0.97 4.45
N VAL A 413 -18.57 0.92 3.33
CA VAL A 413 -18.29 -0.30 2.59
C VAL A 413 -17.14 -0.08 1.64
N GLN A 414 -16.29 -1.08 1.50
CA GLN A 414 -15.21 -1.06 0.52
C GLN A 414 -15.45 -2.10 -0.57
N PRO A 415 -15.11 -1.82 -1.84
CA PRO A 415 -15.05 -2.83 -2.84
C PRO A 415 -13.90 -3.80 -2.51
N ALA A 416 -14.16 -5.11 -2.67
CA ALA A 416 -13.12 -6.13 -2.56
C ALA A 416 -12.63 -6.45 -3.98
N TYR A 417 -11.37 -6.35 -4.19
CA TYR A 417 -10.72 -6.58 -5.47
C TYR A 417 -9.90 -7.87 -5.44
#